data_7f62f6edd69f34d629a0a93e1491845d
#
_entry.id   7f62f6edd69f34d629a0a93e1491845d
#
_cell.length_a   1.000
_cell.length_b   1.000
_cell.length_c   1.000
_cell.angle_alpha   90.00
_cell.angle_beta   90.00
_cell.angle_gamma   90.00
#
_symmetry.space_group_name_H-M   'P 1'
#
loop_
_entity.id
_entity.type
_entity.pdbx_description
1 polymer ?
#
loop_
_entity_poly.entity_id
_entity_poly.type
_entity_poly.pdbx_seq_one_letter_code
_entity_poly.pdbx_strand_id
1 'polypeptide(L)'
;MANEQTAKHEHDHDHDHHHGIRFDVPKFNTEDIIVRADIMAKTKELAGMIFTSEEVQQFQRAEKQIQGNDRIQGLIAQIKKKQKEIVAFETTFKNADMVAKIEQEIEVLQDELDGIPIVTEFQQSQADINYLLQTIVSVIRDTVAEKITIEDAQTEDPEECM
;
A
#
# COMPACT_ATOMS: atom_id res chain seq x y z
N MET A 1 -29.96 55.24 -8.66
CA MET A 1 -28.77 54.82 -9.41
C MET A 1 -27.63 54.68 -8.42
N ALA A 2 -27.39 53.48 -7.97
CA ALA A 2 -26.16 53.07 -7.32
C ALA A 2 -26.20 51.54 -7.29
N ASN A 3 -25.26 50.95 -7.97
CA ASN A 3 -25.11 49.52 -8.19
C ASN A 3 -24.23 48.99 -7.08
N GLU A 4 -24.78 48.19 -6.18
CA GLU A 4 -24.05 47.61 -5.06
C GLU A 4 -23.77 46.11 -5.40
N GLN A 5 -22.56 45.86 -5.85
CA GLN A 5 -22.05 44.50 -6.09
C GLN A 5 -21.58 43.93 -4.77
N THR A 6 -22.34 42.98 -4.22
CA THR A 6 -21.92 42.14 -3.10
C THR A 6 -21.03 41.01 -3.60
N ALA A 7 -19.74 41.08 -3.30
CA ALA A 7 -18.78 40.01 -3.51
C ALA A 7 -19.07 38.89 -2.50
N LYS A 8 -19.40 37.70 -3.00
CA LYS A 8 -19.41 36.46 -2.21
C LYS A 8 -17.99 35.99 -1.98
N HIS A 9 -17.61 35.93 -0.72
CA HIS A 9 -16.40 35.23 -0.26
C HIS A 9 -16.78 33.75 -0.15
N GLU A 10 -16.31 32.94 -1.07
CA GLU A 10 -16.27 31.47 -0.93
C GLU A 10 -15.01 31.11 -0.15
N HIS A 11 -15.19 30.69 1.12
CA HIS A 11 -14.15 30.06 1.90
C HIS A 11 -14.17 28.56 1.59
N ASP A 12 -13.27 28.17 0.70
CA ASP A 12 -12.97 26.77 0.42
C ASP A 12 -11.94 26.30 1.46
N HIS A 13 -12.39 25.63 2.53
CA HIS A 13 -11.56 24.98 3.52
C HIS A 13 -11.59 23.46 3.29
N ASP A 14 -10.88 23.04 2.26
CA ASP A 14 -10.62 21.61 2.05
C ASP A 14 -9.20 21.28 2.55
N HIS A 15 -9.09 21.02 3.86
CA HIS A 15 -7.89 20.47 4.47
C HIS A 15 -8.17 19.06 5.00
N ASP A 16 -8.34 18.14 4.08
CA ASP A 16 -8.37 16.72 4.41
C ASP A 16 -6.94 16.14 4.34
N HIS A 17 -6.15 16.42 5.38
CA HIS A 17 -4.84 15.81 5.56
C HIS A 17 -5.00 14.41 6.18
N HIS A 18 -5.43 13.45 5.37
CA HIS A 18 -5.28 12.05 5.69
C HIS A 18 -3.81 11.64 5.59
N HIS A 19 -3.05 11.78 6.68
CA HIS A 19 -1.77 11.08 6.87
C HIS A 19 -1.99 9.63 7.26
N GLY A 20 -2.66 8.87 6.39
CA GLY A 20 -2.43 7.44 6.32
C GLY A 20 -1.12 7.24 5.56
N ILE A 21 -0.31 6.25 5.92
CA ILE A 21 0.83 5.83 5.12
C ILE A 21 0.26 5.43 3.75
N ARG A 22 0.11 6.42 2.87
CA ARG A 22 -0.09 6.20 1.46
C ARG A 22 1.25 5.71 0.97
N PHE A 23 1.36 4.41 0.75
CA PHE A 23 2.28 3.94 -0.26
C PHE A 23 1.84 4.61 -1.55
N ASP A 24 2.49 5.71 -1.87
CA ASP A 24 2.32 6.36 -3.17
C ASP A 24 2.92 5.40 -4.20
N VAL A 25 2.11 4.46 -4.61
CA VAL A 25 2.47 3.58 -5.73
C VAL A 25 2.57 4.51 -6.93
N PRO A 26 3.77 4.70 -7.51
CA PRO A 26 3.93 5.59 -8.63
C PRO A 26 2.95 5.15 -9.72
N LYS A 27 1.96 6.01 -9.99
CA LYS A 27 1.02 5.80 -11.09
C LYS A 27 1.77 6.13 -12.37
N PHE A 28 2.39 5.11 -12.96
CA PHE A 28 2.93 5.23 -14.29
C PHE A 28 1.76 5.36 -15.28
N ASN A 29 1.73 6.45 -16.03
CA ASN A 29 0.85 6.52 -17.18
C ASN A 29 1.37 5.51 -18.22
N THR A 30 0.59 4.46 -18.48
CA THR A 30 0.99 3.40 -19.41
C THR A 30 1.13 3.90 -20.85
N GLU A 31 0.69 5.11 -21.15
CA GLU A 31 0.85 5.76 -22.45
C GLU A 31 2.28 6.27 -22.68
N ASP A 32 3.04 6.56 -21.60
CA ASP A 32 4.42 7.04 -21.67
C ASP A 32 5.45 5.91 -21.74
N ILE A 33 5.04 4.67 -21.53
CA ILE A 33 5.91 3.49 -21.58
C ILE A 33 5.75 2.85 -22.96
N ILE A 34 6.82 2.82 -23.76
CA ILE A 34 6.86 2.08 -25.03
C ILE A 34 6.88 0.58 -24.70
N VAL A 35 5.77 0.05 -24.23
CA VAL A 35 5.59 -1.38 -24.00
C VAL A 35 4.79 -1.95 -25.16
N ARG A 36 5.27 -3.06 -25.69
CA ARG A 36 4.56 -3.79 -26.76
C ARG A 36 3.14 -4.15 -26.31
N ALA A 37 2.17 -3.93 -27.19
CA ALA A 37 0.74 -4.15 -26.89
C ALA A 37 0.42 -5.60 -26.50
N ASP A 38 1.18 -6.57 -27.04
CA ASP A 38 1.05 -7.98 -26.69
C ASP A 38 1.52 -8.29 -25.26
N ILE A 39 2.62 -7.65 -24.79
CA ILE A 39 3.08 -7.75 -23.39
C ILE A 39 2.03 -7.16 -22.45
N MET A 40 1.49 -5.98 -22.79
CA MET A 40 0.45 -5.35 -21.97
C MET A 40 -0.83 -6.19 -21.91
N ALA A 41 -1.22 -6.84 -22.99
CA ALA A 41 -2.37 -7.73 -23.00
C ALA A 41 -2.16 -8.93 -22.05
N LYS A 42 -0.98 -9.56 -22.09
CA LYS A 42 -0.64 -10.67 -21.19
C LYS A 42 -0.51 -10.23 -19.73
N THR A 43 0.01 -9.04 -19.49
CA THR A 43 0.06 -8.47 -18.13
C THR A 43 -1.35 -8.27 -17.55
N LYS A 44 -2.29 -7.76 -18.36
CA LYS A 44 -3.69 -7.60 -17.92
C LYS A 44 -4.38 -8.95 -17.68
N GLU A 45 -4.11 -9.94 -18.53
CA GLU A 45 -4.61 -11.31 -18.34
C GLU A 45 -4.11 -11.90 -17.02
N LEU A 46 -2.79 -11.80 -16.76
CA LEU A 46 -2.19 -12.25 -15.49
C LEU A 46 -2.78 -11.49 -14.28
N ALA A 47 -2.93 -10.18 -14.37
CA ALA A 47 -3.55 -9.38 -13.31
C ALA A 47 -5.00 -9.82 -13.02
N GLY A 48 -5.77 -10.17 -14.06
CA GLY A 48 -7.11 -10.74 -13.92
C GLY A 48 -7.11 -12.10 -13.20
N MET A 49 -6.14 -12.96 -13.50
CA MET A 49 -5.97 -14.24 -12.81
C MET A 49 -5.62 -14.04 -11.33
N ILE A 50 -4.69 -13.14 -11.03
CA ILE A 50 -4.31 -12.78 -9.64
C ILE A 50 -5.53 -12.24 -8.89
N PHE A 51 -6.31 -11.35 -9.50
CA PHE A 51 -7.51 -10.78 -8.87
C PHE A 51 -8.54 -11.82 -8.48
N THR A 52 -8.62 -12.92 -9.22
CA THR A 52 -9.54 -14.04 -8.94
C THR A 52 -8.90 -15.16 -8.10
N SER A 53 -7.66 -15.00 -7.65
CA SER A 53 -6.97 -15.98 -6.81
C SER A 53 -7.62 -16.12 -5.43
N GLU A 54 -7.36 -17.21 -4.76
CA GLU A 54 -7.92 -17.48 -3.43
C GLU A 54 -7.41 -16.48 -2.40
N GLU A 55 -6.13 -16.08 -2.48
CA GLU A 55 -5.48 -15.13 -1.59
C GLU A 55 -6.18 -13.76 -1.65
N VAL A 56 -6.46 -13.26 -2.86
CA VAL A 56 -7.17 -11.99 -3.05
C VAL A 56 -8.62 -12.09 -2.57
N GLN A 57 -9.28 -13.20 -2.81
CA GLN A 57 -10.65 -13.45 -2.34
C GLN A 57 -10.73 -13.50 -0.80
N GLN A 58 -9.75 -14.12 -0.14
CA GLN A 58 -9.66 -14.16 1.32
C GLN A 58 -9.44 -12.76 1.89
N PHE A 59 -8.50 -12.01 1.32
CA PHE A 59 -8.25 -10.62 1.72
C PHE A 59 -9.51 -9.76 1.62
N GLN A 60 -10.21 -9.79 0.50
CA GLN A 60 -11.43 -8.99 0.30
C GLN A 60 -12.54 -9.36 1.30
N ARG A 61 -12.67 -10.64 1.66
CA ARG A 61 -13.63 -11.09 2.68
C ARG A 61 -13.27 -10.56 4.06
N ALA A 62 -12.01 -10.70 4.44
CA ALA A 62 -11.51 -10.21 5.73
C ALA A 62 -11.62 -8.68 5.84
N GLU A 63 -11.23 -7.95 4.79
CA GLU A 63 -11.36 -6.50 4.72
C GLU A 63 -12.81 -6.03 4.94
N LYS A 64 -13.75 -6.65 4.24
CA LYS A 64 -15.18 -6.32 4.38
C LYS A 64 -15.70 -6.56 5.81
N GLN A 65 -15.25 -7.63 6.45
CA GLN A 65 -15.64 -7.93 7.83
C GLN A 65 -15.03 -6.92 8.81
N ILE A 66 -13.78 -6.52 8.62
CA ILE A 66 -13.12 -5.47 9.42
C ILE A 66 -13.84 -4.13 9.27
N GLN A 67 -14.18 -3.74 8.04
CA GLN A 67 -14.90 -2.49 7.78
C GLN A 67 -16.29 -2.45 8.42
N GLY A 68 -16.97 -3.58 8.50
CA GLY A 68 -18.29 -3.72 9.10
C GLY A 68 -18.29 -3.96 10.62
N ASN A 69 -17.13 -4.03 11.27
CA ASN A 69 -17.03 -4.33 12.71
C ASN A 69 -16.79 -3.06 13.53
N ASP A 70 -17.84 -2.60 14.22
CA ASP A 70 -17.79 -1.36 15.02
C ASP A 70 -16.72 -1.38 16.11
N ARG A 71 -16.45 -2.53 16.75
CA ARG A 71 -15.40 -2.65 17.76
C ARG A 71 -14.03 -2.42 17.16
N ILE A 72 -13.73 -3.05 16.02
CA ILE A 72 -12.46 -2.88 15.31
C ILE A 72 -12.31 -1.43 14.86
N GLN A 73 -13.35 -0.85 14.26
CA GLN A 73 -13.33 0.56 13.82
C GLN A 73 -13.14 1.51 15.00
N GLY A 74 -13.74 1.21 16.16
CA GLY A 74 -13.56 1.97 17.40
C GLY A 74 -12.11 1.92 17.93
N LEU A 75 -11.46 0.74 17.93
CA LEU A 75 -10.05 0.58 18.34
C LEU A 75 -9.12 1.35 17.40
N ILE A 76 -9.31 1.21 16.07
CA ILE A 76 -8.54 1.93 15.06
C ILE A 76 -8.66 3.46 15.25
N ALA A 77 -9.87 3.96 15.51
CA ALA A 77 -10.10 5.38 15.73
C ALA A 77 -9.40 5.88 17.01
N GLN A 78 -9.40 5.09 18.09
CA GLN A 78 -8.69 5.42 19.32
C GLN A 78 -7.17 5.45 19.13
N ILE A 79 -6.60 4.45 18.45
CA ILE A 79 -5.17 4.41 18.11
C ILE A 79 -4.78 5.64 17.30
N LYS A 80 -5.51 5.96 16.22
CA LYS A 80 -5.27 7.14 15.40
C LYS A 80 -5.34 8.45 16.19
N LYS A 81 -6.30 8.55 17.12
CA LYS A 81 -6.40 9.74 18.00
C LYS A 81 -5.16 9.87 18.86
N LYS A 82 -4.72 8.80 19.51
CA LYS A 82 -3.52 8.80 20.37
C LYS A 82 -2.23 9.08 19.61
N GLN A 83 -2.10 8.57 18.38
CA GLN A 83 -0.98 8.91 17.50
C GLN A 83 -0.90 10.41 17.21
N LYS A 84 -2.05 11.07 16.98
CA LYS A 84 -2.09 12.53 16.84
C LYS A 84 -1.71 13.27 18.13
N GLU A 85 -2.09 12.73 19.29
CA GLU A 85 -1.69 13.28 20.60
C GLU A 85 -0.17 13.18 20.80
N ILE A 86 0.47 12.07 20.42
CA ILE A 86 1.96 11.94 20.45
C ILE A 86 2.60 13.08 19.66
N VAL A 87 2.20 13.29 18.41
CA VAL A 87 2.76 14.35 17.57
C VAL A 87 2.63 15.72 18.24
N ALA A 88 1.50 16.01 18.88
CA ALA A 88 1.30 17.26 19.60
C ALA A 88 2.21 17.41 20.83
N PHE A 89 2.37 16.33 21.63
CA PHE A 89 3.26 16.33 22.80
C PHE A 89 4.73 16.37 22.44
N GLU A 90 5.15 15.75 21.33
CA GLU A 90 6.53 15.84 20.83
C GLU A 90 6.87 17.25 20.30
N THR A 91 6.01 17.77 19.43
CA THR A 91 6.32 19.00 18.68
C THR A 91 6.02 20.28 19.44
N THR A 92 4.86 20.33 20.11
CA THR A 92 4.35 21.55 20.77
C THR A 92 4.74 21.63 22.23
N PHE A 93 4.50 20.55 22.97
CA PHE A 93 4.70 20.54 24.43
C PHE A 93 6.08 20.02 24.86
N LYS A 94 6.80 19.30 23.98
CA LYS A 94 8.12 18.71 24.25
C LYS A 94 8.14 17.88 25.54
N ASN A 95 7.07 17.12 25.77
CA ASN A 95 6.85 16.36 27.00
C ASN A 95 7.05 14.85 26.74
N ALA A 96 8.27 14.37 26.91
CA ALA A 96 8.65 12.98 26.69
C ALA A 96 7.91 11.98 27.58
N ASP A 97 7.62 12.36 28.85
CA ASP A 97 6.91 11.46 29.77
C ASP A 97 5.46 11.20 29.31
N MET A 98 4.81 12.24 28.77
CA MET A 98 3.46 12.07 28.20
C MET A 98 3.48 11.25 26.93
N VAL A 99 4.50 11.41 26.09
CA VAL A 99 4.68 10.60 24.88
C VAL A 99 4.81 9.13 25.28
N ALA A 100 5.73 8.79 26.20
CA ALA A 100 5.92 7.41 26.65
C ALA A 100 4.63 6.78 27.23
N LYS A 101 3.85 7.58 27.98
CA LYS A 101 2.57 7.11 28.50
C LYS A 101 1.55 6.81 27.40
N ILE A 102 1.45 7.70 26.40
CA ILE A 102 0.52 7.51 25.29
C ILE A 102 0.94 6.32 24.42
N GLU A 103 2.24 6.10 24.22
CA GLU A 103 2.78 4.93 23.52
C GLU A 103 2.35 3.63 24.20
N GLN A 104 2.45 3.53 25.54
CA GLN A 104 1.95 2.38 26.29
C GLN A 104 0.45 2.17 26.12
N GLU A 105 -0.33 3.25 26.12
CA GLU A 105 -1.77 3.16 25.87
C GLU A 105 -2.10 2.70 24.45
N ILE A 106 -1.28 3.06 23.46
CA ILE A 106 -1.40 2.56 22.07
C ILE A 106 -1.07 1.09 22.01
N GLU A 107 0.00 0.63 22.66
CA GLU A 107 0.40 -0.77 22.71
C GLU A 107 -0.73 -1.66 23.24
N VAL A 108 -1.39 -1.26 24.32
CA VAL A 108 -2.55 -1.98 24.87
C VAL A 108 -3.71 -2.06 23.87
N LEU A 109 -3.99 -0.97 23.13
CA LEU A 109 -5.05 -0.97 22.10
C LEU A 109 -4.67 -1.81 20.88
N GLN A 110 -3.39 -1.85 20.51
CA GLN A 110 -2.88 -2.71 19.45
C GLN A 110 -2.97 -4.18 19.84
N ASP A 111 -2.58 -4.54 21.05
CA ASP A 111 -2.71 -5.91 21.57
C ASP A 111 -4.17 -6.37 21.57
N GLU A 112 -5.10 -5.48 21.96
CA GLU A 112 -6.54 -5.78 21.90
C GLU A 112 -7.00 -5.99 20.44
N LEU A 113 -6.54 -5.15 19.52
CA LEU A 113 -6.88 -5.24 18.11
C LEU A 113 -6.33 -6.52 17.47
N ASP A 114 -5.05 -6.83 17.72
CA ASP A 114 -4.36 -8.01 17.17
C ASP A 114 -4.89 -9.32 17.80
N GLY A 115 -5.47 -9.25 19.00
CA GLY A 115 -6.18 -10.36 19.61
C GLY A 115 -7.52 -10.73 18.96
N ILE A 116 -8.00 -9.94 18.00
CA ILE A 116 -9.26 -10.23 17.28
C ILE A 116 -8.96 -11.14 16.08
N PRO A 117 -9.53 -12.37 16.01
CA PRO A 117 -9.14 -13.36 14.99
C PRO A 117 -9.22 -12.86 13.55
N ILE A 118 -10.26 -12.08 13.19
CA ILE A 118 -10.40 -11.55 11.83
C ILE A 118 -9.31 -10.54 11.46
N VAL A 119 -8.70 -9.85 12.45
CA VAL A 119 -7.56 -8.95 12.22
C VAL A 119 -6.32 -9.76 11.86
N THR A 120 -6.08 -10.85 12.59
CA THR A 120 -4.98 -11.78 12.30
C THR A 120 -5.16 -12.42 10.92
N GLU A 121 -6.38 -12.86 10.57
CA GLU A 121 -6.69 -13.40 9.23
C GLU A 121 -6.43 -12.36 8.12
N PHE A 122 -6.78 -11.11 8.35
CA PHE A 122 -6.51 -10.03 7.41
C PHE A 122 -5.01 -9.77 7.24
N GLN A 123 -4.25 -9.71 8.32
CA GLN A 123 -2.80 -9.55 8.27
C GLN A 123 -2.12 -10.70 7.54
N GLN A 124 -2.56 -11.94 7.80
CA GLN A 124 -2.05 -13.11 7.10
C GLN A 124 -2.37 -13.05 5.60
N SER A 125 -3.61 -12.72 5.23
CA SER A 125 -3.99 -12.61 3.81
C SER A 125 -3.22 -11.51 3.06
N GLN A 126 -2.84 -10.41 3.74
CA GLN A 126 -1.93 -9.41 3.17
C GLN A 126 -0.54 -9.99 2.91
N ALA A 127 -0.01 -10.77 3.86
CA ALA A 127 1.29 -11.42 3.69
C ALA A 127 1.26 -12.42 2.52
N ASP A 128 0.19 -13.19 2.38
CA ASP A 128 0.01 -14.18 1.33
C ASP A 128 -0.05 -13.52 -0.07
N ILE A 129 -0.79 -12.41 -0.22
CA ILE A 129 -0.82 -11.64 -1.47
C ILE A 129 0.58 -11.08 -1.79
N ASN A 130 1.26 -10.51 -0.81
CA ASN A 130 2.62 -9.98 -1.02
C ASN A 130 3.58 -11.08 -1.45
N TYR A 131 3.52 -12.26 -0.84
CA TYR A 131 4.31 -13.41 -1.21
C TYR A 131 4.00 -13.88 -2.65
N LEU A 132 2.71 -13.97 -3.01
CA LEU A 132 2.27 -14.32 -4.35
C LEU A 132 2.84 -13.35 -5.40
N LEU A 133 2.70 -12.05 -5.17
CA LEU A 133 3.20 -11.03 -6.09
C LEU A 133 4.73 -11.05 -6.22
N GLN A 134 5.46 -11.19 -5.12
CA GLN A 134 6.91 -11.32 -5.14
C GLN A 134 7.35 -12.58 -5.91
N THR A 135 6.68 -13.70 -5.71
CA THR A 135 6.95 -14.94 -6.43
C THR A 135 6.75 -14.77 -7.93
N ILE A 136 5.64 -14.16 -8.36
CA ILE A 136 5.36 -13.88 -9.78
C ILE A 136 6.46 -13.01 -10.40
N VAL A 137 6.83 -11.91 -9.71
CA VAL A 137 7.89 -11.01 -10.20
C VAL A 137 9.24 -11.74 -10.29
N SER A 138 9.56 -12.60 -9.30
CA SER A 138 10.78 -13.39 -9.31
C SER A 138 10.83 -14.36 -10.49
N VAL A 139 9.73 -15.08 -10.73
CA VAL A 139 9.63 -16.01 -11.87
C VAL A 139 9.80 -15.29 -13.20
N ILE A 140 9.18 -14.12 -13.39
CA ILE A 140 9.34 -13.31 -14.61
C ILE A 140 10.80 -12.90 -14.78
N ARG A 141 11.42 -12.34 -13.73
CA ARG A 141 12.81 -11.89 -13.76
C ARG A 141 13.76 -13.03 -14.08
N ASP A 142 13.63 -14.15 -13.38
CA ASP A 142 14.55 -15.28 -13.50
C ASP A 142 14.44 -15.94 -14.89
N THR A 143 13.19 -16.05 -15.43
CA THR A 143 12.96 -16.55 -16.80
C THR A 143 13.59 -15.64 -17.86
N VAL A 144 13.54 -14.32 -17.67
CA VAL A 144 14.17 -13.35 -18.60
C VAL A 144 15.69 -13.43 -18.49
N ALA A 145 16.22 -13.47 -17.26
CA ALA A 145 17.67 -13.55 -17.02
C ALA A 145 18.29 -14.82 -17.61
N GLU A 146 17.62 -15.97 -17.45
CA GLU A 146 18.08 -17.25 -18.04
C GLU A 146 18.25 -17.16 -19.56
N LYS A 147 17.28 -16.55 -20.27
CA LYS A 147 17.35 -16.40 -21.73
C LYS A 147 18.47 -15.45 -22.19
N ILE A 148 18.71 -14.35 -21.46
CA ILE A 148 19.78 -13.40 -21.77
C ILE A 148 21.15 -14.07 -21.58
N THR A 149 21.36 -14.83 -20.52
CA THR A 149 22.62 -15.53 -20.24
C THR A 149 22.94 -16.59 -21.31
N ILE A 150 21.93 -17.25 -21.88
CA ILE A 150 22.11 -18.24 -22.97
C ILE A 150 22.54 -17.55 -24.27
N GLU A 151 22.04 -16.36 -24.59
CA GLU A 151 22.44 -15.62 -25.78
C GLU A 151 23.88 -15.12 -25.68
N ASP A 152 24.35 -14.65 -24.52
CA ASP A 152 25.71 -14.20 -24.32
C ASP A 152 26.72 -15.36 -24.37
N ALA A 153 26.32 -16.57 -24.02
CA ALA A 153 27.19 -17.75 -24.09
C ALA A 153 27.44 -18.31 -25.51
N GLN A 154 26.72 -17.82 -26.50
CA GLN A 154 26.81 -18.22 -27.92
C GLN A 154 27.69 -17.28 -28.78
N THR A 155 28.26 -16.22 -28.20
CA THR A 155 29.29 -15.43 -28.89
C THR A 155 30.57 -16.23 -28.90
N GLU A 156 30.81 -16.94 -30.03
CA GLU A 156 32.06 -17.68 -30.30
C GLU A 156 33.26 -16.74 -30.20
N ASP A 157 34.29 -17.18 -29.47
CA ASP A 157 35.59 -16.51 -29.43
C ASP A 157 36.09 -16.32 -30.88
N PRO A 158 36.55 -15.12 -31.26
CA PRO A 158 37.18 -14.96 -32.56
C PRO A 158 38.45 -15.79 -32.58
N GLU A 159 38.51 -16.78 -33.50
CA GLU A 159 39.70 -17.59 -33.74
C GLU A 159 40.94 -16.69 -33.86
N GLU A 160 41.93 -16.95 -33.00
CA GLU A 160 43.27 -16.39 -33.13
C GLU A 160 43.82 -16.76 -34.53
N CYS A 161 43.88 -15.78 -35.40
CA CYS A 161 44.67 -15.87 -36.63
C CYS A 161 46.16 -15.81 -36.25
N MET A 162 46.82 -16.93 -36.39
CA MET A 162 48.30 -16.97 -36.47
C MET A 162 48.81 -16.32 -37.73
#